data_7596602183069d6b375a7f8de7aafd91
#
_entry.id   7596602183069d6b375a7f8de7aafd91
#
_cell.length_a   1.000
_cell.length_b   1.000
_cell.length_c   1.000
_cell.angle_alpha   90.00
_cell.angle_beta   90.00
_cell.angle_gamma   90.00
#
_symmetry.space_group_name_H-M   'P 1'
#
loop_
_entity.id
_entity.type
_entity.pdbx_description
1 polymer ?
#
loop_
_entity_poly.entity_id
_entity_poly.type
_entity_poly.pdbx_seq_one_letter_code
_entity_poly.pdbx_strand_id
1 'polypeptide(L)'
;MGASGAAGAKATPLIEFRDVVFSYAGHTVVDSVSLQVNRGELVALLGPNGCGKTTIMRLINGLELADAGTYLFDGHVVDAAYLKDSATAQRFHQRVGFVFQNADAQLFCATVGEEVAFGPAQMGLSADELGRRVRDAMELFQVADLVDASPYQLSGGQKKRVALAAVVSMNPDILVLDEPTNGLDEDSCDIVVSFLLAYVAAGKTVLMSTHHQDLVRRLGARAIYIDRYHHVVEAHVPSYGTENGTAE
;
A
#
# COMPACT_ATOMS: atom_id res chain seq x y z
N MET A 1 7.82 13.89 47.30
CA MET A 1 8.02 14.58 46.01
C MET A 1 7.85 13.54 44.93
N GLY A 2 6.66 13.55 44.29
CA GLY A 2 6.28 12.58 43.30
C GLY A 2 6.86 12.92 41.92
N ALA A 3 7.52 11.95 41.31
CA ALA A 3 7.86 12.01 39.92
C ALA A 3 6.62 11.56 39.13
N SER A 4 5.91 12.52 38.54
CA SER A 4 4.86 12.29 37.57
C SER A 4 5.51 11.76 36.29
N GLY A 5 5.33 10.49 36.03
CA GLY A 5 5.68 9.87 34.73
C GLY A 5 4.84 10.50 33.64
N ALA A 6 5.48 11.24 32.75
CA ALA A 6 4.86 11.69 31.51
C ALA A 6 4.53 10.45 30.66
N ALA A 7 3.25 10.05 30.64
CA ALA A 7 2.73 9.11 29.68
C ALA A 7 2.96 9.74 28.29
N GLY A 8 3.92 9.21 27.54
CA GLY A 8 4.19 9.66 26.17
C GLY A 8 2.91 9.59 25.36
N ALA A 9 2.48 10.70 24.80
CA ALA A 9 1.33 10.75 23.89
C ALA A 9 1.61 9.73 22.77
N LYS A 10 0.79 8.68 22.66
CA LYS A 10 0.85 7.74 21.53
C LYS A 10 0.67 8.56 20.27
N ALA A 11 1.63 8.47 19.35
CA ALA A 11 1.52 9.15 18.06
C ALA A 11 0.24 8.68 17.36
N THR A 12 -0.48 9.60 16.74
CA THR A 12 -1.70 9.29 15.98
C THR A 12 -1.35 8.34 14.83
N PRO A 13 -2.03 7.18 14.73
CA PRO A 13 -1.81 6.26 13.61
C PRO A 13 -2.11 6.97 12.28
N LEU A 14 -1.42 6.56 11.21
CA LEU A 14 -1.73 7.04 9.86
C LEU A 14 -3.06 6.49 9.36
N ILE A 15 -3.33 5.21 9.64
CA ILE A 15 -4.59 4.53 9.35
C ILE A 15 -5.13 3.96 10.66
N GLU A 16 -6.42 4.14 10.91
CA GLU A 16 -7.10 3.52 12.03
C GLU A 16 -8.53 3.10 11.62
N PHE A 17 -8.81 1.81 11.73
CA PHE A 17 -10.15 1.25 11.65
C PHE A 17 -10.66 0.96 13.05
N ARG A 18 -11.91 1.35 13.33
CA ARG A 18 -12.62 1.09 14.59
C ARG A 18 -13.93 0.39 14.25
N ASP A 19 -14.00 -0.91 14.49
CA ASP A 19 -15.16 -1.77 14.29
C ASP A 19 -15.81 -1.61 12.90
N VAL A 20 -14.96 -1.52 11.86
CA VAL A 20 -15.40 -1.31 10.48
C VAL A 20 -16.12 -2.53 9.95
N VAL A 21 -17.30 -2.29 9.36
CA VAL A 21 -18.13 -3.31 8.70
C VAL A 21 -18.34 -2.88 7.25
N PHE A 22 -18.27 -3.85 6.33
CA PHE A 22 -18.59 -3.63 4.93
C PHE A 22 -19.15 -4.89 4.27
N SER A 23 -20.16 -4.69 3.40
CA SER A 23 -20.88 -5.79 2.73
C SER A 23 -21.06 -5.51 1.24
N TYR A 24 -20.87 -6.52 0.39
CA TYR A 24 -21.30 -6.50 -1.01
C TYR A 24 -22.65 -7.18 -1.15
N ALA A 25 -23.67 -6.48 -1.67
CA ALA A 25 -24.99 -7.03 -1.92
C ALA A 25 -25.57 -7.82 -0.72
N GLY A 26 -25.34 -7.34 0.50
CA GLY A 26 -25.84 -7.97 1.74
C GLY A 26 -24.96 -9.11 2.28
N HIS A 27 -23.85 -9.43 1.62
CA HIS A 27 -22.87 -10.39 2.13
C HIS A 27 -21.73 -9.65 2.82
N THR A 28 -21.58 -9.80 4.13
CA THR A 28 -20.52 -9.18 4.92
C THR A 28 -19.16 -9.76 4.51
N VAL A 29 -18.23 -8.87 4.16
CA VAL A 29 -16.86 -9.19 3.71
C VAL A 29 -15.81 -8.61 4.64
N VAL A 30 -16.17 -7.59 5.41
CA VAL A 30 -15.37 -7.02 6.51
C VAL A 30 -16.32 -6.95 7.71
N ASP A 31 -15.99 -7.63 8.81
CA ASP A 31 -16.86 -7.72 9.99
C ASP A 31 -16.14 -7.21 11.24
N SER A 32 -16.57 -6.04 11.70
CA SER A 32 -16.10 -5.41 12.95
C SER A 32 -14.57 -5.32 13.04
N VAL A 33 -13.93 -5.02 11.89
CA VAL A 33 -12.48 -4.98 11.80
C VAL A 33 -11.93 -3.72 12.47
N SER A 34 -11.05 -3.94 13.45
CA SER A 34 -10.25 -2.88 14.09
C SER A 34 -8.77 -3.13 13.83
N LEU A 35 -8.08 -2.15 13.23
CA LEU A 35 -6.64 -2.22 12.94
C LEU A 35 -6.03 -0.82 12.95
N GLN A 36 -4.71 -0.76 13.15
CA GLN A 36 -3.94 0.48 13.07
C GLN A 36 -2.67 0.26 12.26
N VAL A 37 -2.30 1.27 11.46
CA VAL A 37 -1.01 1.35 10.76
C VAL A 37 -0.36 2.68 11.13
N ASN A 38 0.84 2.60 11.70
CA ASN A 38 1.59 3.78 12.10
C ASN A 38 2.41 4.34 10.93
N ARG A 39 2.81 5.61 11.04
CA ARG A 39 3.72 6.22 10.07
C ARG A 39 5.08 5.51 10.07
N GLY A 40 5.66 5.33 8.89
CA GLY A 40 6.95 4.65 8.71
C GLY A 40 6.90 3.15 8.97
N GLU A 41 5.72 2.55 9.02
CA GLU A 41 5.53 1.12 9.26
C GLU A 41 5.36 0.35 7.95
N LEU A 42 5.89 -0.87 7.89
CA LEU A 42 5.61 -1.83 6.84
C LEU A 42 4.71 -2.92 7.41
N VAL A 43 3.48 -2.99 6.91
CA VAL A 43 2.45 -3.92 7.38
C VAL A 43 2.04 -4.86 6.25
N ALA A 44 1.92 -6.15 6.56
CA ALA A 44 1.41 -7.17 5.65
C ALA A 44 0.08 -7.72 6.13
N LEU A 45 -0.96 -7.63 5.30
CA LEU A 45 -2.23 -8.31 5.48
C LEU A 45 -2.10 -9.75 4.96
N LEU A 46 -2.22 -10.71 5.86
CA LEU A 46 -2.19 -12.14 5.57
C LEU A 46 -3.58 -12.76 5.73
N GLY A 47 -3.80 -13.88 5.07
CA GLY A 47 -5.05 -14.64 5.22
C GLY A 47 -5.43 -15.35 3.93
N PRO A 48 -6.38 -16.28 3.99
CA PRO A 48 -6.84 -17.05 2.83
C PRO A 48 -7.48 -16.16 1.76
N ASN A 49 -7.61 -16.70 0.55
CA ASN A 49 -8.33 -16.00 -0.52
C ASN A 49 -9.80 -15.82 -0.12
N GLY A 50 -10.34 -14.62 -0.41
CA GLY A 50 -11.71 -14.27 -0.08
C GLY A 50 -11.94 -13.80 1.36
N CYS A 51 -10.92 -13.71 2.23
CA CYS A 51 -11.10 -13.24 3.61
C CYS A 51 -11.27 -11.72 3.76
N GLY A 52 -11.27 -10.94 2.67
CA GLY A 52 -11.53 -9.49 2.72
C GLY A 52 -10.32 -8.58 2.57
N LYS A 53 -9.08 -9.08 2.35
CA LYS A 53 -7.86 -8.25 2.21
C LYS A 53 -7.99 -7.13 1.19
N THR A 54 -8.37 -7.47 -0.04
CA THR A 54 -8.56 -6.48 -1.13
C THR A 54 -9.67 -5.48 -0.78
N THR A 55 -10.73 -5.91 -0.09
CA THR A 55 -11.81 -5.04 0.35
C THR A 55 -11.33 -4.05 1.41
N ILE A 56 -10.55 -4.50 2.40
CA ILE A 56 -9.92 -3.61 3.40
C ILE A 56 -9.03 -2.58 2.70
N MET A 57 -8.24 -2.99 1.70
CA MET A 57 -7.41 -2.08 0.94
C MET A 57 -8.23 -1.06 0.13
N ARG A 58 -9.37 -1.47 -0.44
CA ARG A 58 -10.30 -0.56 -1.14
C ARG A 58 -10.93 0.45 -0.19
N LEU A 59 -11.30 0.02 1.02
CA LEU A 59 -11.78 0.92 2.07
C LEU A 59 -10.71 1.94 2.47
N ILE A 60 -9.45 1.50 2.64
CA ILE A 60 -8.31 2.38 2.95
C ILE A 60 -8.10 3.43 1.86
N ASN A 61 -8.33 3.08 0.60
CA ASN A 61 -8.21 4.02 -0.52
C ASN A 61 -9.46 4.86 -0.79
N GLY A 62 -10.54 4.67 -0.02
CA GLY A 62 -11.80 5.36 -0.25
C GLY A 62 -12.50 4.97 -1.54
N LEU A 63 -12.14 3.82 -2.13
CA LEU A 63 -12.83 3.24 -3.29
C LEU A 63 -14.14 2.55 -2.87
N GLU A 64 -14.22 2.15 -1.62
CA GLU A 64 -15.40 1.68 -0.92
C GLU A 64 -15.52 2.47 0.39
N LEU A 65 -16.74 2.59 0.91
CA LEU A 65 -17.02 3.26 2.18
C LEU A 65 -17.61 2.27 3.17
N ALA A 66 -17.21 2.37 4.43
CA ALA A 66 -17.71 1.50 5.48
C ALA A 66 -19.24 1.64 5.66
N ASP A 67 -19.95 0.52 5.82
CA ASP A 67 -21.37 0.50 6.16
C ASP A 67 -21.59 0.88 7.63
N ALA A 68 -20.62 0.51 8.51
CA ALA A 68 -20.61 0.84 9.93
C ALA A 68 -19.17 0.91 10.46
N GLY A 69 -19.00 1.42 11.68
CA GLY A 69 -17.71 1.67 12.28
C GLY A 69 -17.11 2.99 11.82
N THR A 70 -15.79 3.16 11.99
CA THR A 70 -15.11 4.41 11.64
C THR A 70 -13.76 4.12 11.02
N TYR A 71 -13.50 4.71 9.85
CA TYR A 71 -12.18 4.77 9.25
C TYR A 71 -11.57 6.17 9.45
N LEU A 72 -10.37 6.24 10.02
CA LEU A 72 -9.62 7.48 10.15
C LEU A 72 -8.30 7.39 9.36
N PHE A 73 -8.04 8.43 8.57
CA PHE A 73 -6.76 8.68 7.92
C PHE A 73 -6.12 9.93 8.53
N ASP A 74 -4.96 9.77 9.15
CA ASP A 74 -4.26 10.88 9.80
C ASP A 74 -5.15 11.64 10.82
N GLY A 75 -5.96 10.88 11.56
CA GLY A 75 -6.91 11.40 12.55
C GLY A 75 -8.21 12.00 11.99
N HIS A 76 -8.39 12.05 10.67
CA HIS A 76 -9.60 12.55 10.02
C HIS A 76 -10.51 11.39 9.59
N VAL A 77 -11.79 11.47 9.89
CA VAL A 77 -12.78 10.47 9.45
C VAL A 77 -12.90 10.52 7.93
N VAL A 78 -12.73 9.37 7.29
CA VAL A 78 -12.91 9.19 5.84
C VAL A 78 -14.28 8.57 5.59
N ASP A 79 -15.21 9.39 5.18
CA ASP A 79 -16.60 9.03 4.85
C ASP A 79 -17.05 9.68 3.53
N ALA A 80 -18.32 9.49 3.18
CA ALA A 80 -18.89 10.08 1.97
C ALA A 80 -18.84 11.63 1.97
N ALA A 81 -18.95 12.28 3.13
CA ALA A 81 -18.87 13.73 3.25
C ALA A 81 -17.44 14.22 3.02
N TYR A 82 -16.45 13.51 3.58
CA TYR A 82 -15.01 13.80 3.39
C TYR A 82 -14.60 13.69 1.92
N LEU A 83 -15.03 12.66 1.22
CA LEU A 83 -14.67 12.40 -0.19
C LEU A 83 -15.55 13.16 -1.20
N LYS A 84 -16.67 13.78 -0.76
CA LYS A 84 -17.52 14.60 -1.63
C LYS A 84 -16.85 15.93 -1.99
N ASP A 85 -16.06 16.51 -1.09
CA ASP A 85 -15.26 17.70 -1.39
C ASP A 85 -14.07 17.33 -2.30
N SER A 86 -14.11 17.80 -3.54
CA SER A 86 -13.13 17.41 -4.57
C SER A 86 -11.69 17.77 -4.19
N ALA A 87 -11.47 18.90 -3.51
CA ALA A 87 -10.12 19.29 -3.09
C ALA A 87 -9.58 18.41 -1.96
N THR A 88 -10.44 17.98 -1.05
CA THR A 88 -10.11 17.05 0.03
C THR A 88 -9.86 15.66 -0.51
N ALA A 89 -10.73 15.17 -1.40
CA ALA A 89 -10.56 13.88 -2.07
C ALA A 89 -9.25 13.83 -2.88
N GLN A 90 -8.94 14.90 -3.64
CA GLN A 90 -7.69 14.99 -4.38
C GLN A 90 -6.46 14.90 -3.46
N ARG A 91 -6.44 15.69 -2.36
CA ARG A 91 -5.35 15.64 -1.37
C ARG A 91 -5.23 14.27 -0.71
N PHE A 92 -6.35 13.62 -0.41
CA PHE A 92 -6.37 12.26 0.14
C PHE A 92 -5.73 11.26 -0.83
N HIS A 93 -6.18 11.24 -2.10
CA HIS A 93 -5.63 10.31 -3.10
C HIS A 93 -4.19 10.63 -3.53
N GLN A 94 -3.71 11.87 -3.34
CA GLN A 94 -2.27 12.17 -3.49
C GLN A 94 -1.42 11.57 -2.37
N ARG A 95 -2.00 11.40 -1.16
CA ARG A 95 -1.31 10.87 0.01
C ARG A 95 -1.41 9.34 0.14
N VAL A 96 -2.43 8.73 -0.46
CA VAL A 96 -2.69 7.29 -0.42
C VAL A 96 -2.52 6.71 -1.82
N GLY A 97 -1.37 6.14 -2.10
CA GLY A 97 -1.08 5.47 -3.38
C GLY A 97 -1.59 4.03 -3.37
N PHE A 98 -2.26 3.60 -4.44
CA PHE A 98 -2.78 2.25 -4.56
C PHE A 98 -2.26 1.54 -5.81
N VAL A 99 -1.76 0.31 -5.64
CA VAL A 99 -1.36 -0.56 -6.75
C VAL A 99 -2.22 -1.81 -6.73
N PHE A 100 -3.00 -1.99 -7.80
CA PHE A 100 -3.88 -3.14 -7.97
C PHE A 100 -3.09 -4.44 -8.16
N GLN A 101 -3.69 -5.57 -7.77
CA GLN A 101 -3.15 -6.89 -8.05
C GLN A 101 -2.93 -7.10 -9.56
N ASN A 102 -3.92 -6.75 -10.38
CA ASN A 102 -3.84 -6.79 -11.84
C ASN A 102 -3.43 -5.42 -12.39
N ALA A 103 -2.21 -5.31 -12.89
CA ALA A 103 -1.69 -4.08 -13.48
C ALA A 103 -2.46 -3.68 -14.75
N ASP A 104 -3.05 -4.62 -15.52
CA ASP A 104 -3.86 -4.29 -16.69
C ASP A 104 -5.12 -3.48 -16.35
N ALA A 105 -5.63 -3.60 -15.13
CA ALA A 105 -6.77 -2.82 -14.68
C ALA A 105 -6.38 -1.38 -14.27
N GLN A 106 -5.08 -1.09 -14.17
CA GLN A 106 -4.56 0.19 -13.72
C GLN A 106 -4.00 1.03 -14.88
N LEU A 107 -3.34 0.40 -15.85
CA LEU A 107 -2.65 1.07 -16.94
C LEU A 107 -3.61 1.39 -18.09
N PHE A 108 -3.70 2.67 -18.48
CA PHE A 108 -4.69 3.14 -19.48
C PHE A 108 -4.14 4.17 -20.48
N CYS A 109 -2.93 4.73 -20.26
CA CYS A 109 -2.33 5.69 -21.17
C CYS A 109 -1.76 5.01 -22.44
N ALA A 110 -1.44 5.81 -23.45
CA ALA A 110 -0.90 5.31 -24.72
C ALA A 110 0.56 4.85 -24.57
N THR A 111 1.35 5.53 -23.75
CA THR A 111 2.76 5.22 -23.48
C THR A 111 3.05 5.08 -22.00
N VAL A 112 4.14 4.39 -21.66
CA VAL A 112 4.65 4.26 -20.29
C VAL A 112 5.01 5.63 -19.71
N GLY A 113 5.61 6.51 -20.49
CA GLY A 113 5.94 7.87 -20.05
C GLY A 113 4.71 8.67 -19.66
N GLU A 114 3.64 8.60 -20.47
CA GLU A 114 2.36 9.24 -20.13
C GLU A 114 1.72 8.63 -18.89
N GLU A 115 1.80 7.31 -18.71
CA GLU A 115 1.25 6.60 -17.56
C GLU A 115 1.93 7.07 -16.25
N VAL A 116 3.27 7.12 -16.23
CA VAL A 116 4.03 7.56 -15.06
C VAL A 116 3.85 9.06 -14.78
N ALA A 117 3.66 9.86 -15.82
CA ALA A 117 3.43 11.30 -15.71
C ALA A 117 2.00 11.68 -15.31
N PHE A 118 1.02 10.80 -15.50
CA PHE A 118 -0.40 11.13 -15.35
C PHE A 118 -0.75 11.68 -13.97
N GLY A 119 -0.35 10.98 -12.90
CA GLY A 119 -0.60 11.40 -11.53
C GLY A 119 0.08 12.73 -11.17
N PRO A 120 1.39 12.86 -11.31
CA PRO A 120 2.12 14.10 -11.03
C PRO A 120 1.61 15.31 -11.83
N ALA A 121 1.17 15.12 -13.08
CA ALA A 121 0.62 16.19 -13.91
C ALA A 121 -0.65 16.83 -13.30
N GLN A 122 -1.42 16.06 -12.52
CA GLN A 122 -2.61 16.56 -11.82
C GLN A 122 -2.28 17.32 -10.52
N MET A 123 -1.01 17.35 -10.10
CA MET A 123 -0.60 17.94 -8.83
C MET A 123 -0.22 19.43 -8.93
N GLY A 124 -0.27 20.02 -10.13
CA GLY A 124 0.10 21.42 -10.35
C GLY A 124 1.60 21.69 -10.17
N LEU A 125 2.45 20.69 -10.40
CA LEU A 125 3.90 20.79 -10.33
C LEU A 125 4.46 21.63 -11.48
N SER A 126 5.65 22.23 -11.29
CA SER A 126 6.39 22.81 -12.41
C SER A 126 6.82 21.73 -13.40
N ALA A 127 7.07 22.12 -14.67
CA ALA A 127 7.49 21.17 -15.70
C ALA A 127 8.81 20.44 -15.31
N ASP A 128 9.74 21.15 -14.69
CA ASP A 128 11.02 20.59 -14.23
C ASP A 128 10.82 19.56 -13.10
N GLU A 129 9.99 19.88 -12.12
CA GLU A 129 9.69 18.97 -11.00
C GLU A 129 8.94 17.73 -11.49
N LEU A 130 7.94 17.89 -12.37
CA LEU A 130 7.22 16.79 -12.99
C LEU A 130 8.19 15.89 -13.76
N GLY A 131 9.01 16.47 -14.65
CA GLY A 131 9.99 15.71 -15.43
C GLY A 131 11.01 14.98 -14.56
N ARG A 132 11.43 15.57 -13.43
CA ARG A 132 12.32 14.93 -12.47
C ARG A 132 11.65 13.72 -11.83
N ARG A 133 10.44 13.88 -11.26
CA ARG A 133 9.71 12.78 -10.60
C ARG A 133 9.43 11.60 -11.52
N VAL A 134 9.08 11.88 -12.78
CA VAL A 134 8.84 10.84 -13.78
C VAL A 134 10.12 10.06 -14.07
N ARG A 135 11.24 10.75 -14.34
CA ARG A 135 12.53 10.09 -14.57
C ARG A 135 12.96 9.27 -13.37
N ASP A 136 12.96 9.87 -12.17
CA ASP A 136 13.39 9.20 -10.93
C ASP A 136 12.57 7.92 -10.68
N ALA A 137 11.23 7.98 -10.88
CA ALA A 137 10.37 6.82 -10.73
C ALA A 137 10.63 5.74 -11.79
N MET A 138 10.84 6.13 -13.05
CA MET A 138 11.13 5.18 -14.13
C MET A 138 12.51 4.50 -13.96
N GLU A 139 13.51 5.24 -13.51
CA GLU A 139 14.83 4.69 -13.18
C GLU A 139 14.76 3.73 -12.00
N LEU A 140 14.05 4.12 -10.94
CA LEU A 140 13.88 3.32 -9.72
C LEU A 140 13.30 1.93 -10.00
N PHE A 141 12.34 1.85 -10.93
CA PHE A 141 11.70 0.60 -11.31
C PHE A 141 12.27 -0.03 -12.58
N GLN A 142 13.39 0.50 -13.11
CA GLN A 142 14.08 0.00 -14.29
C GLN A 142 13.14 -0.16 -15.50
N VAL A 143 12.40 0.92 -15.82
CA VAL A 143 11.46 1.00 -16.94
C VAL A 143 11.72 2.22 -17.83
N ALA A 144 12.87 2.89 -17.66
CA ALA A 144 13.21 4.11 -18.39
C ALA A 144 13.38 3.87 -19.90
N ASP A 145 13.87 2.71 -20.29
CA ASP A 145 14.01 2.25 -21.68
C ASP A 145 12.67 1.97 -22.37
N LEU A 146 11.58 1.89 -21.59
CA LEU A 146 10.23 1.61 -22.07
C LEU A 146 9.37 2.87 -22.21
N VAL A 147 9.94 4.08 -22.10
CA VAL A 147 9.21 5.35 -22.04
C VAL A 147 8.20 5.55 -23.18
N ASP A 148 8.57 5.18 -24.39
CA ASP A 148 7.73 5.30 -25.61
C ASP A 148 6.92 4.03 -25.90
N ALA A 149 7.11 2.95 -25.12
CA ALA A 149 6.40 1.70 -25.33
C ALA A 149 4.93 1.81 -24.89
N SER A 150 4.04 1.08 -25.58
CA SER A 150 2.66 0.94 -25.12
C SER A 150 2.58 -0.05 -23.95
N PRO A 151 1.88 0.29 -22.85
CA PRO A 151 1.67 -0.62 -21.73
C PRO A 151 1.09 -1.98 -22.13
N TYR A 152 0.28 -2.03 -23.19
CA TYR A 152 -0.32 -3.27 -23.68
C TYR A 152 0.69 -4.28 -24.25
N GLN A 153 1.88 -3.82 -24.67
CA GLN A 153 2.94 -4.65 -25.26
C GLN A 153 3.92 -5.20 -24.23
N LEU A 154 3.79 -4.78 -22.97
CA LEU A 154 4.70 -5.15 -21.89
C LEU A 154 4.41 -6.54 -21.32
N SER A 155 5.47 -7.20 -20.82
CA SER A 155 5.31 -8.39 -19.97
C SER A 155 4.60 -8.08 -18.66
N GLY A 156 4.04 -9.09 -17.98
CA GLY A 156 3.35 -8.89 -16.70
C GLY A 156 4.24 -8.21 -15.64
N GLY A 157 5.51 -8.61 -15.57
CA GLY A 157 6.48 -8.00 -14.65
C GLY A 157 6.79 -6.54 -14.98
N GLN A 158 6.96 -6.21 -16.28
CA GLN A 158 7.13 -4.84 -16.73
C GLN A 158 5.91 -3.98 -16.40
N LYS A 159 4.69 -4.46 -16.70
CA LYS A 159 3.43 -3.76 -16.35
C LYS A 159 3.35 -3.46 -14.86
N LYS A 160 3.70 -4.42 -14.00
CA LYS A 160 3.68 -4.23 -12.54
C LYS A 160 4.68 -3.16 -12.10
N ARG A 161 5.90 -3.16 -12.66
CA ARG A 161 6.91 -2.13 -12.39
C ARG A 161 6.49 -0.74 -12.89
N VAL A 162 5.84 -0.65 -14.04
CA VAL A 162 5.25 0.59 -14.55
C VAL A 162 4.13 1.09 -13.64
N ALA A 163 3.22 0.21 -13.19
CA ALA A 163 2.15 0.56 -12.26
C ALA A 163 2.70 1.10 -10.91
N LEU A 164 3.77 0.48 -10.40
CA LEU A 164 4.48 0.98 -9.21
C LEU A 164 5.11 2.34 -9.48
N ALA A 165 5.82 2.52 -10.61
CA ALA A 165 6.43 3.80 -10.99
C ALA A 165 5.39 4.92 -11.09
N ALA A 166 4.22 4.64 -11.70
CA ALA A 166 3.12 5.61 -11.85
C ALA A 166 2.57 6.08 -10.49
N VAL A 167 2.44 5.19 -9.52
CA VAL A 167 1.97 5.57 -8.18
C VAL A 167 3.05 6.27 -7.37
N VAL A 168 4.29 5.77 -7.41
CA VAL A 168 5.41 6.30 -6.64
C VAL A 168 5.84 7.70 -7.12
N SER A 169 5.65 8.02 -8.42
CA SER A 169 5.93 9.35 -8.98
C SER A 169 5.13 10.47 -8.29
N MET A 170 3.97 10.16 -7.70
CA MET A 170 3.19 11.11 -6.89
C MET A 170 3.78 11.34 -5.49
N ASN A 171 4.73 10.50 -5.05
CA ASN A 171 5.36 10.53 -3.71
C ASN A 171 4.35 10.45 -2.55
N PRO A 172 3.45 9.47 -2.50
CA PRO A 172 2.43 9.36 -1.47
C PRO A 172 3.02 9.15 -0.06
N ASP A 173 2.22 9.36 0.98
CA ASP A 173 2.61 9.10 2.38
C ASP A 173 2.56 7.61 2.72
N ILE A 174 1.63 6.90 2.08
CA ILE A 174 1.46 5.46 2.19
C ILE A 174 1.26 4.83 0.83
N LEU A 175 1.88 3.66 0.63
CA LEU A 175 1.59 2.75 -0.46
C LEU A 175 0.73 1.59 0.03
N VAL A 176 -0.39 1.37 -0.63
CA VAL A 176 -1.26 0.22 -0.44
C VAL A 176 -1.13 -0.68 -1.66
N LEU A 177 -0.63 -1.91 -1.46
CA LEU A 177 -0.18 -2.79 -2.53
C LEU A 177 -0.90 -4.14 -2.46
N ASP A 178 -1.71 -4.45 -3.47
CA ASP A 178 -2.39 -5.75 -3.52
C ASP A 178 -1.52 -6.77 -4.28
N GLU A 179 -0.95 -7.74 -3.54
CA GLU A 179 -0.07 -8.80 -4.05
C GLU A 179 1.07 -8.24 -4.95
N PRO A 180 1.97 -7.37 -4.42
CA PRO A 180 2.90 -6.60 -5.24
C PRO A 180 3.94 -7.43 -5.99
N THR A 181 4.24 -8.65 -5.52
CA THR A 181 5.25 -9.54 -6.11
C THR A 181 4.65 -10.73 -6.84
N ASN A 182 3.31 -10.86 -6.86
CA ASN A 182 2.68 -11.99 -7.51
C ASN A 182 2.90 -11.95 -9.03
N GLY A 183 3.38 -13.06 -9.60
CA GLY A 183 3.65 -13.20 -11.03
C GLY A 183 4.93 -12.50 -11.51
N LEU A 184 5.79 -12.03 -10.61
CA LEU A 184 7.10 -11.49 -10.93
C LEU A 184 8.17 -12.59 -10.97
N ASP A 185 9.15 -12.42 -11.86
CA ASP A 185 10.43 -13.16 -11.79
C ASP A 185 11.28 -12.67 -10.59
N GLU A 186 12.36 -13.39 -10.32
CA GLU A 186 13.22 -13.11 -9.16
C GLU A 186 13.82 -11.69 -9.21
N ASP A 187 14.32 -11.27 -10.38
CA ASP A 187 14.93 -9.94 -10.58
C ASP A 187 13.91 -8.83 -10.32
N SER A 188 12.70 -8.95 -10.87
CA SER A 188 11.62 -7.99 -10.63
C SER A 188 11.15 -7.98 -9.17
N CYS A 189 11.11 -9.14 -8.51
CA CYS A 189 10.84 -9.23 -7.07
C CYS A 189 11.89 -8.48 -6.26
N ASP A 190 13.18 -8.64 -6.59
CA ASP A 190 14.28 -7.98 -5.89
C ASP A 190 14.24 -6.45 -6.02
N ILE A 191 13.87 -5.94 -7.20
CA ILE A 191 13.63 -4.51 -7.41
C ILE A 191 12.54 -4.01 -6.48
N VAL A 192 11.38 -4.69 -6.45
CA VAL A 192 10.24 -4.29 -5.61
C VAL A 192 10.60 -4.36 -4.12
N VAL A 193 11.23 -5.44 -3.66
CA VAL A 193 11.63 -5.60 -2.26
C VAL A 193 12.62 -4.52 -1.83
N SER A 194 13.66 -4.27 -2.65
CA SER A 194 14.66 -3.23 -2.37
C SER A 194 14.02 -1.85 -2.29
N PHE A 195 13.10 -1.55 -3.20
CA PHE A 195 12.31 -0.32 -3.17
C PHE A 195 11.50 -0.19 -1.89
N LEU A 196 10.73 -1.23 -1.49
CA LEU A 196 9.88 -1.17 -0.30
C LEU A 196 10.68 -0.91 0.98
N LEU A 197 11.85 -1.56 1.11
CA LEU A 197 12.76 -1.33 2.23
C LEU A 197 13.29 0.11 2.25
N ALA A 198 13.72 0.63 1.10
CA ALA A 198 14.19 2.01 0.98
C ALA A 198 13.07 3.03 1.25
N TYR A 199 11.84 2.74 0.81
CA TYR A 199 10.68 3.60 1.00
C TYR A 199 10.32 3.76 2.48
N VAL A 200 10.32 2.65 3.22
CA VAL A 200 10.08 2.66 4.68
C VAL A 200 11.27 3.30 5.42
N ALA A 201 12.51 3.04 5.00
CA ALA A 201 13.68 3.70 5.58
C ALA A 201 13.67 5.23 5.40
N ALA A 202 13.00 5.73 4.33
CA ALA A 202 12.74 7.15 4.12
C ALA A 202 11.56 7.71 4.95
N GLY A 203 11.01 6.94 5.89
CA GLY A 203 9.91 7.33 6.77
C GLY A 203 8.51 7.22 6.15
N LYS A 204 8.40 6.64 4.96
CA LYS A 204 7.12 6.37 4.30
C LYS A 204 6.48 5.08 4.83
N THR A 205 5.19 4.93 4.61
CA THR A 205 4.40 3.80 5.12
C THR A 205 4.03 2.84 3.99
N VAL A 206 3.99 1.55 4.28
CA VAL A 206 3.56 0.52 3.34
C VAL A 206 2.54 -0.41 4.00
N LEU A 207 1.42 -0.62 3.34
CA LEU A 207 0.49 -1.70 3.64
C LEU A 207 0.38 -2.59 2.41
N MET A 208 0.66 -3.87 2.55
CA MET A 208 0.53 -4.80 1.43
C MET A 208 -0.30 -6.02 1.79
N SER A 209 -1.03 -6.59 0.83
CA SER A 209 -1.52 -7.96 0.93
C SER A 209 -0.47 -8.92 0.38
N THR A 210 -0.36 -10.08 0.96
CA THR A 210 0.39 -11.19 0.38
C THR A 210 -0.01 -12.53 1.02
N HIS A 211 0.23 -13.61 0.29
CA HIS A 211 0.17 -14.97 0.82
C HIS A 211 1.58 -15.58 1.00
N HIS A 212 2.64 -14.86 0.63
CA HIS A 212 4.03 -15.27 0.71
C HIS A 212 4.65 -14.89 2.06
N GLN A 213 4.70 -15.84 3.00
CA GLN A 213 5.29 -15.59 4.31
C GLN A 213 6.79 -15.26 4.25
N ASP A 214 7.52 -15.81 3.26
CA ASP A 214 8.93 -15.50 3.06
C ASP A 214 9.16 -14.04 2.70
N LEU A 215 8.28 -13.45 1.89
CA LEU A 215 8.31 -12.03 1.58
C LEU A 215 8.12 -11.18 2.85
N VAL A 216 7.15 -11.54 3.70
CA VAL A 216 6.90 -10.85 4.97
C VAL A 216 8.13 -10.88 5.87
N ARG A 217 8.78 -12.04 5.99
CA ARG A 217 10.04 -12.20 6.75
C ARG A 217 11.17 -11.38 6.15
N ARG A 218 11.36 -11.44 4.83
CA ARG A 218 12.41 -10.71 4.11
C ARG A 218 12.28 -9.21 4.29
N LEU A 219 11.05 -8.69 4.32
CA LEU A 219 10.75 -7.27 4.52
C LEU A 219 10.74 -6.85 5.99
N GLY A 220 10.77 -7.78 6.94
CA GLY A 220 10.58 -7.48 8.35
C GLY A 220 9.21 -6.83 8.65
N ALA A 221 8.20 -7.15 7.85
CA ALA A 221 6.88 -6.54 7.95
C ALA A 221 6.11 -7.02 9.18
N ARG A 222 5.38 -6.12 9.85
CA ARG A 222 4.40 -6.52 10.86
C ARG A 222 3.24 -7.20 10.16
N ALA A 223 2.89 -8.41 10.59
CA ALA A 223 1.80 -9.15 10.02
C ALA A 223 0.48 -8.88 10.77
N ILE A 224 -0.59 -8.65 10.00
CA ILE A 224 -1.98 -8.69 10.46
C ILE A 224 -2.63 -9.85 9.73
N TYR A 225 -3.13 -10.82 10.45
CA TYR A 225 -3.79 -11.98 9.86
C TYR A 225 -5.31 -11.79 9.90
N ILE A 226 -5.97 -12.03 8.76
CA ILE A 226 -7.42 -12.04 8.64
C ILE A 226 -7.85 -13.49 8.41
N ASP A 227 -8.71 -14.00 9.29
CA ASP A 227 -9.21 -15.37 9.19
C ASP A 227 -10.31 -15.51 8.13
N ARG A 228 -10.79 -16.75 7.91
CA ARG A 228 -11.88 -17.03 6.96
C ARG A 228 -13.25 -16.48 7.38
N TYR A 229 -13.37 -16.02 8.61
CA TYR A 229 -14.58 -15.41 9.17
C TYR A 229 -14.50 -13.88 9.19
N HIS A 230 -13.50 -13.33 8.50
CA HIS A 230 -13.26 -11.88 8.38
C HIS A 230 -12.81 -11.18 9.67
N HIS A 231 -12.34 -11.93 10.67
CA HIS A 231 -11.80 -11.37 11.91
C HIS A 231 -10.30 -11.08 11.77
N VAL A 232 -9.88 -9.97 12.35
CA VAL A 232 -8.46 -9.62 12.46
C VAL A 232 -7.87 -10.34 13.66
N VAL A 233 -6.81 -11.10 13.42
CA VAL A 233 -5.97 -11.72 14.43
C VAL A 233 -4.56 -11.16 14.26
N GLU A 234 -4.03 -10.45 15.25
CA GLU A 234 -2.62 -10.01 15.18
C GLU A 234 -1.69 -11.22 15.25
N ALA A 235 -0.95 -11.45 14.18
CA ALA A 235 0.09 -12.46 14.15
C ALA A 235 1.46 -11.79 14.33
N HIS A 236 2.20 -12.19 15.35
CA HIS A 236 3.64 -11.92 15.44
C HIS A 236 4.34 -12.82 14.41
N VAL A 237 5.03 -12.23 13.43
CA VAL A 237 6.01 -12.97 12.64
C VAL A 237 7.18 -13.29 13.58
N PRO A 238 7.52 -14.55 13.83
CA PRO A 238 8.68 -14.88 14.66
C PRO A 238 9.93 -14.25 14.03
N SER A 239 10.63 -13.43 14.81
CA SER A 239 11.99 -13.03 14.47
C SER A 239 12.83 -14.28 14.23
N TYR A 240 13.63 -14.29 13.17
CA TYR A 240 14.62 -15.33 12.92
C TYR A 240 15.52 -15.48 14.16
N GLY A 241 15.25 -16.48 14.98
CA GLY A 241 16.25 -17.00 15.91
C GLY A 241 17.35 -17.62 15.07
N THR A 242 18.56 -17.14 15.21
CA THR A 242 19.77 -17.81 14.77
C THR A 242 19.84 -19.17 15.47
N GLU A 243 19.26 -20.21 14.86
CA GLU A 243 19.61 -21.57 15.21
C GLU A 243 21.02 -21.83 14.67
N ASN A 244 22.01 -21.45 15.50
CA ASN A 244 23.34 -22.05 15.36
C ASN A 244 23.20 -23.54 15.68
N GLY A 245 23.32 -24.34 14.65
CA GLY A 245 23.44 -25.77 14.79
C GLY A 245 24.59 -26.12 15.71
N THR A 246 24.31 -26.87 16.73
CA THR A 246 25.25 -27.83 17.32
C THR A 246 24.64 -29.20 17.13
N ALA A 247 25.13 -29.89 16.09
CA ALA A 247 25.02 -31.33 16.00
C ALA A 247 25.91 -31.92 17.09
N GLU A 248 25.36 -32.77 17.92
CA GLU A 248 26.01 -33.96 18.52
C GLU A 248 25.09 -35.16 18.33
#